data_e6da7659c6d8ddeb8703d20b80bfed89
#
_entry.id   e6da7659c6d8ddeb8703d20b80bfed89
#
_cell.length_a   1.000
_cell.length_b   1.000
_cell.length_c   1.000
_cell.angle_alpha   90.00
_cell.angle_beta   90.00
_cell.angle_gamma   90.00
#
_symmetry.space_group_name_H-M   'P 1'
#
loop_
_entity.id
_entity.type
_entity.pdbx_description
1 polymer ?
#
loop_
_entity_poly.entity_id
_entity_poly.type
_entity_poly.pdbx_seq_one_letter_code
_entity_poly.pdbx_strand_id
1 'polypeptide(L)'
;MIGSVSIDYSLPILWHCWQRFIQGKKRTAELEHFRYHLEENLKILEQELQHQIYKHGVYRSFSINDTKRRDIAVASIKDRFAHRLLYEYLVPIYDKTFIYDAWSCRKGKGLLGAIERTQYFLTQNRNGYFWRGDIRKFFDSVDQKTLLEIITRRTEDPNALWLLEEVIASYQGNKATGCRERERERERERERERERLVLGRGIAIGNVSSQIFANIYMNEFDRYAVHTLRVKHYLRYGDDFMIFTDDHDTAVECREHSEAFLDEKLSLHLHSRNDVIFPCKKGAKFLGCMLYSHKRYLQKRIWNRSLGRVNRHNIASYNGLIHAHEDRDSVRYFDWHIFNVFNE
;
A
#
# COMPACT_ATOMS: atom_id res chain seq x y z
N MET A 1 6.64 15.00 -25.89
CA MET A 1 5.86 13.77 -26.15
C MET A 1 6.59 12.64 -25.45
N ILE A 2 6.00 12.09 -24.38
CA ILE A 2 6.51 10.87 -23.73
C ILE A 2 6.10 9.76 -24.70
N GLY A 3 7.08 9.07 -25.32
CA GLY A 3 6.76 7.94 -26.19
C GLY A 3 5.81 6.99 -25.49
N SER A 4 4.75 6.55 -26.14
CA SER A 4 3.76 5.61 -25.62
C SER A 4 4.49 4.31 -25.27
N VAL A 5 4.70 4.08 -23.97
CA VAL A 5 5.23 2.81 -23.49
C VAL A 5 4.10 1.79 -23.64
N SER A 6 4.21 0.89 -24.60
CA SER A 6 3.27 -0.22 -24.76
C SER A 6 3.63 -1.36 -23.82
N ILE A 7 2.62 -2.00 -23.23
CA ILE A 7 2.81 -3.23 -22.46
C ILE A 7 3.11 -4.39 -23.42
N ASP A 8 4.18 -5.13 -23.16
CA ASP A 8 4.58 -6.26 -23.99
C ASP A 8 4.25 -7.57 -23.27
N TYR A 9 3.44 -8.39 -23.92
CA TYR A 9 3.00 -9.69 -23.43
C TYR A 9 3.76 -10.87 -24.07
N SER A 10 4.85 -10.58 -24.79
CA SER A 10 5.65 -11.63 -25.42
C SER A 10 6.30 -12.56 -24.40
N LEU A 11 6.50 -13.82 -24.78
CA LEU A 11 7.07 -14.86 -23.92
C LEU A 11 8.42 -14.45 -23.29
N PRO A 12 9.37 -13.79 -24.00
CA PRO A 12 10.61 -13.31 -23.38
C PRO A 12 10.36 -12.32 -22.24
N ILE A 13 9.42 -11.38 -22.39
CA ILE A 13 9.08 -10.41 -21.35
C ILE A 13 8.39 -11.10 -20.18
N LEU A 14 7.45 -12.02 -20.44
CA LEU A 14 6.83 -12.82 -19.39
C LEU A 14 7.86 -13.63 -18.61
N TRP A 15 8.85 -14.22 -19.30
CA TRP A 15 9.95 -14.94 -18.66
C TRP A 15 10.78 -14.04 -17.74
N HIS A 16 11.19 -12.87 -18.20
CA HIS A 16 11.92 -11.90 -17.37
C HIS A 16 11.10 -11.41 -16.17
N CYS A 17 9.81 -11.15 -16.36
CA CYS A 17 8.91 -10.80 -15.28
C CYS A 17 8.78 -11.94 -14.26
N TRP A 18 8.69 -13.21 -14.72
CA TRP A 18 8.67 -14.38 -13.85
C TRP A 18 9.90 -14.47 -12.96
N GLN A 19 11.10 -14.29 -13.52
CA GLN A 19 12.34 -14.31 -12.74
C GLN A 19 12.31 -13.30 -11.58
N ARG A 20 11.79 -12.10 -11.82
CA ARG A 20 11.60 -11.08 -10.78
C ARG A 20 10.46 -11.41 -9.83
N PHE A 21 9.40 -12.04 -10.33
CA PHE A 21 8.24 -12.43 -9.52
C PHE A 21 8.58 -13.46 -8.45
N ILE A 22 9.45 -14.43 -8.75
CA ILE A 22 9.81 -15.50 -7.81
C ILE A 22 10.85 -15.08 -6.75
N GLN A 23 11.56 -13.97 -6.97
CA GLN A 23 12.62 -13.52 -6.05
C GLN A 23 12.08 -13.31 -4.63
N GLY A 24 12.76 -13.93 -3.65
CA GLY A 24 12.41 -13.81 -2.22
C GLY A 24 11.10 -14.50 -1.80
N LYS A 25 10.41 -15.22 -2.69
CA LYS A 25 9.19 -15.95 -2.33
C LYS A 25 9.51 -17.28 -1.65
N LYS A 26 8.75 -17.57 -0.60
CA LYS A 26 8.75 -18.91 0.01
C LYS A 26 8.16 -19.92 -0.98
N ARG A 27 8.74 -21.09 -1.01
CA ARG A 27 8.21 -22.22 -1.78
C ARG A 27 6.89 -22.71 -1.15
N THR A 28 5.83 -22.66 -1.93
CA THR A 28 4.51 -23.20 -1.57
C THR A 28 4.14 -24.25 -2.60
N ALA A 29 3.29 -25.21 -2.24
CA ALA A 29 2.83 -26.25 -3.18
C ALA A 29 2.23 -25.65 -4.46
N GLU A 30 1.42 -24.58 -4.34
CA GLU A 30 0.84 -23.85 -5.47
C GLU A 30 1.92 -23.23 -6.38
N LEU A 31 2.95 -22.60 -5.79
CA LEU A 31 4.05 -21.98 -6.55
C LEU A 31 4.91 -23.06 -7.25
N GLU A 32 5.23 -24.17 -6.58
CA GLU A 32 6.02 -25.26 -7.16
C GLU A 32 5.23 -25.98 -8.26
N HIS A 33 3.93 -26.15 -8.11
CA HIS A 33 3.08 -26.72 -9.16
C HIS A 33 3.05 -25.80 -10.40
N PHE A 34 2.87 -24.49 -10.23
CA PHE A 34 2.94 -23.53 -11.35
C PHE A 34 4.31 -23.53 -12.01
N ARG A 35 5.38 -23.63 -11.23
CA ARG A 35 6.76 -23.67 -11.72
C ARG A 35 7.08 -24.95 -12.51
N TYR A 36 6.53 -26.09 -12.08
CA TYR A 36 6.73 -27.36 -12.78
C TYR A 36 6.17 -27.32 -14.21
N HIS A 37 5.05 -26.61 -14.41
CA HIS A 37 4.41 -26.42 -15.72
C HIS A 37 4.69 -24.99 -16.28
N LEU A 38 5.82 -24.39 -15.96
CA LEU A 38 6.06 -22.96 -16.22
C LEU A 38 5.94 -22.58 -17.69
N GLU A 39 6.56 -23.35 -18.59
CA GLU A 39 6.55 -23.04 -20.03
C GLU A 39 5.12 -23.06 -20.58
N GLU A 40 4.36 -24.07 -20.26
CA GLU A 40 2.96 -24.21 -20.66
C GLU A 40 2.10 -23.07 -20.09
N ASN A 41 2.24 -22.78 -18.78
CA ASN A 41 1.51 -21.71 -18.11
C ASN A 41 1.83 -20.33 -18.72
N LEU A 42 3.08 -20.06 -19.07
CA LEU A 42 3.46 -18.79 -19.69
C LEU A 42 2.94 -18.68 -21.13
N LYS A 43 2.94 -19.76 -21.92
CA LYS A 43 2.36 -19.77 -23.27
C LYS A 43 0.85 -19.54 -23.25
N ILE A 44 0.14 -20.20 -22.33
CA ILE A 44 -1.31 -19.98 -22.14
C ILE A 44 -1.57 -18.53 -21.77
N LEU A 45 -0.83 -18.01 -20.79
CA LEU A 45 -1.02 -16.64 -20.35
C LEU A 45 -0.68 -15.61 -21.44
N GLU A 46 0.39 -15.82 -22.22
CA GLU A 46 0.71 -15.01 -23.39
C GLU A 46 -0.49 -14.92 -24.35
N GLN A 47 -1.05 -16.06 -24.74
CA GLN A 47 -2.20 -16.13 -25.64
C GLN A 47 -3.42 -15.42 -25.03
N GLU A 48 -3.71 -15.67 -23.76
CA GLU A 48 -4.84 -15.02 -23.09
C GLU A 48 -4.69 -13.50 -23.03
N LEU A 49 -3.49 -12.99 -22.79
CA LEU A 49 -3.21 -11.55 -22.72
C LEU A 49 -3.21 -10.89 -24.11
N GLN A 50 -2.58 -11.53 -25.11
CA GLN A 50 -2.53 -11.01 -26.49
C GLN A 50 -3.91 -10.94 -27.13
N HIS A 51 -4.77 -11.94 -26.89
CA HIS A 51 -6.13 -11.97 -27.43
C HIS A 51 -7.17 -11.28 -26.54
N GLN A 52 -6.75 -10.68 -25.41
CA GLN A 52 -7.63 -10.01 -24.45
C GLN A 52 -8.75 -10.92 -23.90
N ILE A 53 -8.44 -12.20 -23.71
CA ILE A 53 -9.37 -13.20 -23.16
C ILE A 53 -9.01 -13.62 -21.72
N TYR A 54 -7.91 -13.10 -21.16
CA TYR A 54 -7.56 -13.35 -19.76
C TYR A 54 -8.71 -12.90 -18.85
N LYS A 55 -9.06 -13.76 -17.91
CA LYS A 55 -10.00 -13.47 -16.83
C LYS A 55 -9.35 -13.70 -15.48
N HIS A 56 -9.48 -12.71 -14.61
CA HIS A 56 -8.98 -12.81 -13.25
C HIS A 56 -9.81 -13.80 -12.45
N GLY A 57 -9.14 -14.72 -11.75
CA GLY A 57 -9.78 -15.72 -10.91
C GLY A 57 -10.31 -15.14 -9.58
N VAL A 58 -10.98 -16.01 -8.82
CA VAL A 58 -11.55 -15.63 -7.52
C VAL A 58 -10.45 -15.48 -6.47
N TYR A 59 -10.55 -14.44 -5.63
CA TYR A 59 -9.64 -14.24 -4.51
C TYR A 59 -9.94 -15.23 -3.37
N ARG A 60 -8.90 -15.78 -2.79
CA ARG A 60 -8.97 -16.52 -1.53
C ARG A 60 -8.74 -15.54 -0.38
N SER A 61 -9.74 -15.37 0.48
CA SER A 61 -9.66 -14.44 1.60
C SER A 61 -9.33 -15.12 2.91
N PHE A 62 -8.48 -14.49 3.73
CA PHE A 62 -8.24 -14.88 5.12
C PHE A 62 -7.97 -13.64 5.98
N SER A 63 -8.31 -13.74 7.27
CA SER A 63 -8.10 -12.62 8.20
C SER A 63 -6.79 -12.78 8.96
N ILE A 64 -6.02 -11.72 9.03
CA ILE A 64 -4.85 -11.59 9.91
C ILE A 64 -5.21 -10.67 11.08
N ASN A 65 -5.02 -11.19 12.30
CA ASN A 65 -5.16 -10.42 13.53
C ASN A 65 -3.77 -10.07 14.07
N ASP A 66 -3.23 -8.91 13.65
CA ASP A 66 -2.00 -8.38 14.27
C ASP A 66 -2.36 -7.20 15.20
N THR A 67 -2.30 -6.00 14.73
CA THR A 67 -2.67 -4.79 15.50
C THR A 67 -4.10 -4.35 15.24
N LYS A 68 -4.58 -4.62 14.04
CA LYS A 68 -5.97 -4.51 13.58
C LYS A 68 -6.26 -5.78 12.78
N ARG A 69 -7.51 -6.24 12.82
CA ARG A 69 -7.97 -7.27 11.90
C ARG A 69 -7.91 -6.73 10.46
N ARG A 70 -7.26 -7.49 9.59
CA ARG A 70 -7.19 -7.20 8.15
C ARG A 70 -7.62 -8.42 7.38
N ASP A 71 -8.55 -8.25 6.47
CA ASP A 71 -8.94 -9.29 5.53
C ASP A 71 -8.03 -9.17 4.30
N ILE A 72 -7.24 -10.22 4.07
CA ILE A 72 -6.27 -10.28 2.97
C ILE A 72 -6.90 -11.07 1.83
N ALA A 73 -6.92 -10.52 0.65
CA ALA A 73 -7.41 -11.16 -0.56
C ALA A 73 -6.22 -11.63 -1.42
N VAL A 74 -5.99 -12.94 -1.46
CA VAL A 74 -4.88 -13.54 -2.22
C VAL A 74 -5.39 -14.06 -3.54
N ALA A 75 -4.84 -13.56 -4.62
CA ALA A 75 -5.06 -14.07 -5.96
C ALA A 75 -4.27 -15.37 -6.22
N SER A 76 -4.65 -16.15 -7.22
CA SER A 76 -3.88 -17.32 -7.69
C SER A 76 -2.48 -16.93 -8.15
N ILE A 77 -1.57 -17.90 -8.33
CA ILE A 77 -0.21 -17.59 -8.84
C ILE A 77 -0.28 -16.94 -10.23
N LYS A 78 -1.15 -17.41 -11.13
CA LYS A 78 -1.38 -16.82 -12.45
C LYS A 78 -1.79 -15.35 -12.33
N ASP A 79 -2.79 -15.05 -11.50
CA ASP A 79 -3.30 -13.71 -11.32
C ASP A 79 -2.28 -12.80 -10.63
N ARG A 80 -1.58 -13.30 -9.60
CA ARG A 80 -0.48 -12.54 -8.95
C ARG A 80 0.65 -12.22 -9.93
N PHE A 81 0.83 -13.05 -10.94
CA PHE A 81 1.77 -12.78 -12.02
C PHE A 81 1.24 -11.68 -12.96
N ALA A 82 -0.04 -11.68 -13.34
CA ALA A 82 -0.68 -10.58 -14.05
C ALA A 82 -0.60 -9.25 -13.27
N HIS A 83 -0.84 -9.28 -11.95
CA HIS A 83 -0.61 -8.12 -11.07
C HIS A 83 0.85 -7.62 -11.13
N ARG A 84 1.82 -8.53 -11.24
CA ARG A 84 3.24 -8.18 -11.34
C ARG A 84 3.56 -7.51 -12.67
N LEU A 85 3.01 -7.98 -13.77
CA LEU A 85 3.15 -7.35 -15.10
C LEU A 85 2.64 -5.91 -15.08
N LEU A 86 1.43 -5.69 -14.57
CA LEU A 86 0.88 -4.33 -14.41
C LEU A 86 1.74 -3.45 -13.51
N TYR A 87 2.25 -3.98 -12.41
CA TYR A 87 3.14 -3.22 -11.52
C TYR A 87 4.41 -2.78 -12.26
N GLU A 88 5.05 -3.68 -13.02
CA GLU A 88 6.26 -3.39 -13.77
C GLU A 88 6.03 -2.40 -14.92
N TYR A 89 4.84 -2.40 -15.49
CA TYR A 89 4.42 -1.44 -16.50
C TYR A 89 4.16 -0.04 -15.89
N LEU A 90 3.42 0.03 -14.78
CA LEU A 90 2.99 1.29 -14.18
C LEU A 90 4.11 2.02 -13.43
N VAL A 91 5.01 1.31 -12.76
CA VAL A 91 6.04 1.95 -11.92
C VAL A 91 6.91 2.93 -12.70
N PRO A 92 7.48 2.62 -13.88
CA PRO A 92 8.28 3.58 -14.67
C PRO A 92 7.50 4.82 -15.12
N ILE A 93 6.17 4.69 -15.30
CA ILE A 93 5.29 5.78 -15.73
C ILE A 93 5.01 6.72 -14.55
N TYR A 94 4.66 6.13 -13.38
CA TYR A 94 4.09 6.88 -12.27
C TYR A 94 5.09 7.27 -11.19
N ASP A 95 6.13 6.47 -10.88
CA ASP A 95 7.04 6.75 -9.75
C ASP A 95 7.73 8.12 -9.87
N LYS A 96 8.06 8.54 -11.08
CA LYS A 96 8.62 9.87 -11.37
C LYS A 96 7.65 11.03 -11.16
N THR A 97 6.35 10.75 -11.04
CA THR A 97 5.31 11.77 -10.84
C THR A 97 4.96 11.97 -9.38
N PHE A 98 5.38 11.04 -8.54
CA PHE A 98 5.14 11.11 -7.10
C PHE A 98 6.06 12.15 -6.45
N ILE A 99 5.52 12.86 -5.48
CA ILE A 99 6.32 13.79 -4.69
C ILE A 99 7.47 13.05 -3.99
N TYR A 100 8.54 13.80 -3.66
CA TYR A 100 9.67 13.20 -2.95
C TYR A 100 9.23 12.52 -1.65
N ASP A 101 8.36 13.14 -0.88
CA ASP A 101 7.96 12.71 0.46
C ASP A 101 6.77 11.72 0.51
N ALA A 102 6.48 11.03 -0.60
CA ALA A 102 5.68 9.80 -0.62
C ALA A 102 6.59 8.59 -0.38
N TRP A 103 6.47 7.91 0.78
CA TRP A 103 7.50 6.98 1.29
C TRP A 103 7.15 5.49 1.21
N SER A 104 5.87 5.13 1.04
CA SER A 104 5.43 3.74 1.04
C SER A 104 5.60 3.08 -0.33
N CYS A 105 6.05 1.81 -0.36
CA CYS A 105 6.06 0.95 -1.55
C CYS A 105 6.78 1.52 -2.77
N ARG A 106 7.87 2.26 -2.57
CA ARG A 106 8.71 2.84 -3.62
C ARG A 106 10.16 2.39 -3.46
N LYS A 107 10.87 2.22 -4.58
CA LYS A 107 12.29 1.86 -4.57
C LYS A 107 13.13 2.99 -3.93
N GLY A 108 14.04 2.62 -3.04
CA GLY A 108 14.88 3.59 -2.31
C GLY A 108 14.15 4.36 -1.21
N LYS A 109 12.88 4.04 -0.95
CA LYS A 109 12.06 4.60 0.13
C LYS A 109 11.75 3.50 1.15
N GLY A 110 11.26 3.88 2.32
CA GLY A 110 10.91 2.89 3.34
C GLY A 110 10.57 3.51 4.69
N LEU A 111 10.27 2.65 5.65
CA LEU A 111 9.80 3.04 6.97
C LEU A 111 10.80 3.93 7.72
N LEU A 112 12.08 3.52 7.75
CA LEU A 112 13.12 4.25 8.47
C LEU A 112 13.30 5.66 7.90
N GLY A 113 13.41 5.78 6.56
CA GLY A 113 13.55 7.07 5.91
C GLY A 113 12.34 8.00 6.14
N ALA A 114 11.11 7.44 6.18
CA ALA A 114 9.91 8.21 6.52
C ALA A 114 9.96 8.73 7.97
N ILE A 115 10.42 7.92 8.91
CA ILE A 115 10.61 8.29 10.32
C ILE A 115 11.65 9.41 10.44
N GLU A 116 12.81 9.27 9.82
CA GLU A 116 13.88 10.26 9.81
C GLU A 116 13.42 11.58 9.16
N ARG A 117 12.69 11.49 8.06
CA ARG A 117 12.12 12.67 7.41
C ARG A 117 11.08 13.38 8.28
N THR A 118 10.25 12.63 9.01
CA THR A 118 9.32 13.19 9.99
C THR A 118 10.05 13.92 11.12
N GLN A 119 11.15 13.35 11.64
CA GLN A 119 11.96 14.01 12.67
C GLN A 119 12.60 15.29 12.13
N TYR A 120 13.08 15.27 10.90
CA TYR A 120 13.58 16.49 10.24
C TYR A 120 12.49 17.57 10.19
N PHE A 121 11.26 17.24 9.79
CA PHE A 121 10.16 18.21 9.76
C PHE A 121 9.74 18.70 11.14
N LEU A 122 9.75 17.83 12.16
CA LEU A 122 9.54 18.24 13.56
C LEU A 122 10.60 19.24 14.04
N THR A 123 11.85 19.11 13.57
CA THR A 123 12.94 20.03 13.90
C THR A 123 12.74 21.38 13.21
N GLN A 124 12.39 21.37 11.93
CA GLN A 124 12.16 22.59 11.15
C GLN A 124 10.93 23.39 11.64
N ASN A 125 9.91 22.70 12.18
CA ASN A 125 8.66 23.31 12.66
C ASN A 125 8.53 23.24 14.20
N ARG A 126 9.64 23.35 14.93
CA ARG A 126 9.67 23.12 16.39
C ARG A 126 8.62 23.91 17.19
N ASN A 127 8.35 25.14 16.78
CA ASN A 127 7.38 26.02 17.43
C ASN A 127 5.99 25.99 16.78
N GLY A 128 5.84 25.27 15.67
CA GLY A 128 4.60 25.14 14.91
C GLY A 128 3.78 23.92 15.35
N TYR A 129 2.90 23.53 14.45
CA TYR A 129 1.95 22.44 14.62
C TYR A 129 2.10 21.44 13.51
N PHE A 130 1.62 20.23 13.73
CA PHE A 130 1.36 19.28 12.67
C PHE A 130 -0.09 18.81 12.75
N TRP A 131 -0.66 18.60 11.58
CA TRP A 131 -1.87 17.83 11.41
C TRP A 131 -1.50 16.46 10.86
N ARG A 132 -1.95 15.39 11.53
CA ARG A 132 -1.85 14.01 11.08
C ARG A 132 -3.22 13.51 10.66
N GLY A 133 -3.34 13.01 9.43
CA GLY A 133 -4.52 12.36 8.91
C GLY A 133 -4.24 10.91 8.51
N ASP A 134 -5.24 10.05 8.64
CA ASP A 134 -5.26 8.64 8.22
C ASP A 134 -6.59 8.37 7.53
N ILE A 135 -6.59 7.64 6.45
CA ILE A 135 -7.82 7.37 5.69
C ILE A 135 -8.54 6.16 6.28
N ARG A 136 -9.84 6.33 6.53
CA ARG A 136 -10.69 5.26 7.03
C ARG A 136 -10.85 4.16 5.98
N LYS A 137 -10.40 2.92 6.31
CA LYS A 137 -10.52 1.74 5.45
C LYS A 137 -10.08 2.01 4.00
N PHE A 138 -8.94 2.66 3.82
CA PHE A 138 -8.46 3.13 2.53
C PHE A 138 -8.64 2.11 1.40
N PHE A 139 -8.11 0.89 1.57
CA PHE A 139 -8.17 -0.15 0.54
C PHE A 139 -9.60 -0.58 0.18
N ASP A 140 -10.55 -0.50 1.10
CA ASP A 140 -11.96 -0.81 0.85
C ASP A 140 -12.71 0.40 0.25
N SER A 141 -12.15 1.61 0.38
CA SER A 141 -12.81 2.87 0.03
C SER A 141 -12.44 3.42 -1.35
N VAL A 142 -11.32 2.97 -1.94
CA VAL A 142 -10.87 3.42 -3.27
C VAL A 142 -12.00 3.23 -4.28
N ASP A 143 -12.40 4.30 -4.95
CA ASP A 143 -13.36 4.26 -6.04
C ASP A 143 -12.67 3.77 -7.31
N GLN A 144 -13.09 2.63 -7.85
CA GLN A 144 -12.44 1.97 -8.98
C GLN A 144 -12.56 2.77 -10.27
N LYS A 145 -13.68 3.49 -10.46
CA LYS A 145 -13.88 4.35 -11.62
C LYS A 145 -12.93 5.53 -11.59
N THR A 146 -12.86 6.23 -10.47
CA THR A 146 -11.92 7.33 -10.25
C THR A 146 -10.46 6.86 -10.40
N LEU A 147 -10.10 5.66 -9.90
CA LEU A 147 -8.77 5.10 -10.07
C LEU A 147 -8.43 4.90 -11.56
N LEU A 148 -9.32 4.32 -12.34
CA LEU A 148 -9.13 4.14 -13.78
C LEU A 148 -9.03 5.48 -14.51
N GLU A 149 -9.88 6.46 -14.18
CA GLU A 149 -9.81 7.81 -14.75
C GLU A 149 -8.46 8.49 -14.46
N ILE A 150 -7.88 8.31 -13.27
CA ILE A 150 -6.55 8.81 -12.94
C ILE A 150 -5.47 8.11 -13.77
N ILE A 151 -5.58 6.79 -13.91
CA ILE A 151 -4.61 5.99 -14.68
C ILE A 151 -4.66 6.35 -16.16
N THR A 152 -5.84 6.49 -16.76
CA THR A 152 -6.00 6.80 -18.19
C THR A 152 -5.41 8.15 -18.60
N ARG A 153 -5.25 9.09 -17.67
CA ARG A 153 -4.59 10.39 -17.97
C ARG A 153 -3.13 10.27 -18.41
N ARG A 154 -2.47 9.13 -18.15
CA ARG A 154 -1.04 8.90 -18.44
C ARG A 154 -0.75 7.57 -19.13
N THR A 155 -1.75 6.76 -19.31
CA THR A 155 -1.66 5.42 -19.91
C THR A 155 -2.64 5.39 -21.08
N GLU A 156 -2.11 5.36 -22.30
CA GLU A 156 -2.91 5.37 -23.54
C GLU A 156 -2.91 4.00 -24.24
N ASP A 157 -2.09 3.05 -23.75
CA ASP A 157 -1.97 1.72 -24.33
C ASP A 157 -3.26 0.90 -24.11
N PRO A 158 -3.98 0.52 -25.17
CA PRO A 158 -5.27 -0.20 -25.05
C PRO A 158 -5.11 -1.56 -24.36
N ASN A 159 -3.97 -2.25 -24.56
CA ASN A 159 -3.72 -3.54 -23.93
C ASN A 159 -3.52 -3.41 -22.42
N ALA A 160 -2.76 -2.39 -22.00
CA ALA A 160 -2.57 -2.10 -20.59
C ALA A 160 -3.88 -1.67 -19.92
N LEU A 161 -4.67 -0.81 -20.58
CA LEU A 161 -5.97 -0.34 -20.07
C LEU A 161 -6.96 -1.50 -19.90
N TRP A 162 -7.06 -2.38 -20.89
CA TRP A 162 -7.89 -3.58 -20.79
C TRP A 162 -7.48 -4.47 -19.59
N LEU A 163 -6.20 -4.76 -19.42
CA LEU A 163 -5.74 -5.59 -18.30
C LEU A 163 -5.92 -4.89 -16.95
N LEU A 164 -5.79 -3.56 -16.89
CA LEU A 164 -6.07 -2.75 -15.72
C LEU A 164 -7.53 -2.84 -15.30
N GLU A 165 -8.46 -2.69 -16.27
CA GLU A 165 -9.90 -2.82 -16.03
C GLU A 165 -10.24 -4.21 -15.50
N GLU A 166 -9.74 -5.28 -16.12
CA GLU A 166 -9.95 -6.66 -15.68
C GLU A 166 -9.46 -6.88 -14.23
N VAL A 167 -8.24 -6.41 -13.91
CA VAL A 167 -7.66 -6.59 -12.58
C VAL A 167 -8.35 -5.71 -11.52
N ILE A 168 -8.70 -4.47 -11.83
CA ILE A 168 -9.36 -3.58 -10.88
C ILE A 168 -10.80 -4.05 -10.61
N ALA A 169 -11.56 -4.38 -11.64
CA ALA A 169 -12.95 -4.84 -11.52
C ALA A 169 -13.07 -6.24 -10.87
N SER A 170 -12.00 -7.05 -10.90
CA SER A 170 -11.99 -8.37 -10.28
C SER A 170 -12.22 -8.35 -8.76
N TYR A 171 -11.94 -7.22 -8.10
CA TYR A 171 -12.15 -7.06 -6.67
C TYR A 171 -13.47 -6.32 -6.38
N GLN A 172 -14.43 -7.04 -5.81
CA GLN A 172 -15.78 -6.51 -5.51
C GLN A 172 -15.96 -6.14 -4.02
N GLY A 173 -14.85 -5.91 -3.30
CA GLY A 173 -14.88 -5.63 -1.86
C GLY A 173 -15.36 -6.83 -1.03
N ASN A 174 -15.47 -6.66 0.28
CA ASN A 174 -15.94 -7.70 1.20
C ASN A 174 -17.47 -7.91 1.15
N LYS A 175 -18.04 -8.05 -0.03
CA LYS A 175 -19.48 -8.31 -0.22
C LYS A 175 -19.85 -9.77 -0.07
N ALA A 176 -19.11 -10.63 0.55
CA ALA A 176 -19.65 -11.98 0.78
C ALA A 176 -18.86 -12.82 1.78
N THR A 177 -19.30 -12.79 2.99
CA THR A 177 -19.31 -13.99 3.84
C THR A 177 -20.67 -14.09 4.52
N GLY A 178 -21.67 -14.43 3.73
CA GLY A 178 -23.01 -14.64 4.25
C GLY A 178 -23.91 -15.37 3.24
N CYS A 179 -24.11 -16.67 3.47
CA CYS A 179 -25.15 -17.54 2.97
C CYS A 179 -25.02 -18.12 1.55
N ARG A 180 -24.84 -19.44 1.53
CA ARG A 180 -24.81 -20.36 0.36
C ARG A 180 -26.07 -20.33 -0.51
N GLU A 181 -27.20 -19.78 -0.06
CA GLU A 181 -28.44 -19.70 -0.84
C GLU A 181 -28.50 -18.49 -1.80
N ARG A 182 -27.79 -17.41 -1.49
CA ARG A 182 -27.66 -16.26 -2.40
C ARG A 182 -26.64 -16.47 -3.54
N GLU A 183 -25.83 -17.54 -3.48
CA GLU A 183 -24.85 -17.83 -4.53
C GLU A 183 -25.50 -18.32 -5.82
N ARG A 184 -26.56 -19.13 -5.73
CA ARG A 184 -27.27 -19.67 -6.92
C ARG A 184 -28.09 -18.64 -7.68
N GLU A 185 -28.66 -17.66 -7.00
CA GLU A 185 -29.34 -16.53 -7.66
C GLU A 185 -28.33 -15.57 -8.31
N ARG A 186 -27.21 -15.32 -7.65
CA ARG A 186 -26.11 -14.49 -8.17
C ARG A 186 -25.35 -15.14 -9.34
N GLU A 187 -25.26 -16.45 -9.43
CA GLU A 187 -24.69 -17.14 -10.60
C GLU A 187 -25.55 -16.90 -11.85
N ARG A 188 -26.87 -16.90 -11.72
CA ARG A 188 -27.80 -16.61 -12.83
C ARG A 188 -27.80 -15.13 -13.24
N GLU A 189 -27.61 -14.21 -12.30
CA GLU A 189 -27.40 -12.78 -12.58
C GLU A 189 -26.02 -12.52 -13.21
N ARG A 190 -24.97 -13.18 -12.74
CA ARG A 190 -23.61 -13.11 -13.31
C ARG A 190 -23.51 -13.65 -14.73
N GLU A 191 -24.34 -14.59 -15.13
CA GLU A 191 -24.42 -15.07 -16.52
C GLU A 191 -25.03 -14.03 -17.46
N ARG A 192 -25.91 -13.15 -16.97
CA ARG A 192 -26.53 -12.05 -17.74
C ARG A 192 -25.68 -10.77 -17.74
N GLU A 193 -24.81 -10.56 -16.73
CA GLU A 193 -23.93 -9.39 -16.59
C GLU A 193 -22.51 -9.57 -17.14
N ARG A 194 -22.18 -10.74 -17.73
CA ARG A 194 -20.85 -11.09 -18.24
C ARG A 194 -20.36 -10.24 -19.42
N GLU A 195 -21.16 -9.31 -19.91
CA GLU A 195 -20.76 -8.42 -21.03
C GLU A 195 -20.26 -7.04 -20.59
N ARG A 196 -20.35 -6.66 -19.30
CA ARG A 196 -19.79 -5.40 -18.80
C ARG A 196 -19.11 -5.61 -17.45
N LEU A 197 -17.82 -5.24 -17.37
CA LEU A 197 -17.11 -5.12 -16.11
C LEU A 197 -17.77 -4.07 -15.23
N VAL A 198 -18.33 -4.49 -14.10
CA VAL A 198 -18.98 -3.58 -13.15
C VAL A 198 -17.90 -3.07 -12.20
N LEU A 199 -17.51 -1.81 -12.37
CA LEU A 199 -16.61 -1.13 -11.46
C LEU A 199 -17.32 -0.85 -10.13
N GLY A 200 -16.63 -1.12 -9.03
CA GLY A 200 -17.14 -0.98 -7.68
C GLY A 200 -16.23 -0.14 -6.79
N ARG A 201 -16.09 -0.56 -5.55
CA ARG A 201 -15.18 0.04 -4.57
C ARG A 201 -14.18 -0.98 -4.03
N GLY A 202 -13.00 -0.46 -3.72
CA GLY A 202 -11.90 -1.19 -3.08
C GLY A 202 -10.88 -1.76 -4.05
N ILE A 203 -9.70 -2.02 -3.50
CA ILE A 203 -8.58 -2.71 -4.13
C ILE A 203 -8.07 -3.81 -3.20
N ALA A 204 -7.71 -4.95 -3.77
CA ALA A 204 -7.40 -6.17 -3.00
C ALA A 204 -6.11 -6.05 -2.18
N ILE A 205 -6.21 -6.08 -0.84
CA ILE A 205 -5.05 -6.09 0.04
C ILE A 205 -4.28 -7.40 -0.13
N GLY A 206 -2.96 -7.32 -0.35
CA GLY A 206 -2.07 -8.48 -0.48
C GLY A 206 -1.48 -8.68 -1.88
N ASN A 207 -1.88 -7.88 -2.85
CA ASN A 207 -1.35 -7.93 -4.21
C ASN A 207 -0.44 -6.72 -4.50
N VAL A 208 0.59 -6.95 -5.34
CA VAL A 208 1.61 -5.92 -5.62
C VAL A 208 1.04 -4.74 -6.41
N SER A 209 0.08 -4.96 -7.30
CA SER A 209 -0.58 -3.89 -8.06
C SER A 209 -1.37 -2.94 -7.15
N SER A 210 -1.97 -3.44 -6.07
CA SER A 210 -2.72 -2.59 -5.12
C SER A 210 -1.82 -1.55 -4.44
N GLN A 211 -0.52 -1.83 -4.31
CA GLN A 211 0.45 -0.88 -3.76
C GLN A 211 0.70 0.30 -4.70
N ILE A 212 0.85 0.04 -6.00
CA ILE A 212 1.03 1.12 -6.99
C ILE A 212 -0.30 1.86 -7.22
N PHE A 213 -1.44 1.16 -7.24
CA PHE A 213 -2.75 1.79 -7.32
C PHE A 213 -3.00 2.75 -6.15
N ALA A 214 -2.68 2.34 -4.93
CA ALA A 214 -2.78 3.18 -3.75
C ALA A 214 -1.93 4.46 -3.88
N ASN A 215 -0.69 4.33 -4.36
CA ASN A 215 0.17 5.48 -4.57
C ASN A 215 -0.32 6.40 -5.69
N ILE A 216 -0.82 5.85 -6.80
CA ILE A 216 -1.40 6.62 -7.91
C ILE A 216 -2.63 7.40 -7.43
N TYR A 217 -3.52 6.75 -6.69
CA TYR A 217 -4.73 7.37 -6.16
C TYR A 217 -4.44 8.50 -5.19
N MET A 218 -3.57 8.26 -4.21
CA MET A 218 -3.17 9.25 -3.22
C MET A 218 -2.26 10.36 -3.77
N ASN A 219 -1.64 10.16 -4.94
CA ASN A 219 -0.85 11.21 -5.57
C ASN A 219 -1.68 12.44 -5.97
N GLU A 220 -2.98 12.27 -6.23
CA GLU A 220 -3.88 13.42 -6.45
C GLU A 220 -3.94 14.30 -5.19
N PHE A 221 -4.06 13.69 -4.02
CA PHE A 221 -4.01 14.42 -2.76
C PHE A 221 -2.61 14.98 -2.45
N ASP A 222 -1.54 14.22 -2.71
CA ASP A 222 -0.17 14.72 -2.55
C ASP A 222 0.05 16.01 -3.36
N ARG A 223 -0.41 16.02 -4.60
CA ARG A 223 -0.32 17.18 -5.48
C ARG A 223 -1.18 18.36 -5.00
N TYR A 224 -2.38 18.08 -4.52
CA TYR A 224 -3.23 19.09 -3.92
C TYR A 224 -2.58 19.76 -2.70
N ALA A 225 -2.05 18.95 -1.78
CA ALA A 225 -1.35 19.45 -0.59
C ALA A 225 -0.15 20.33 -0.95
N VAL A 226 0.69 19.90 -1.90
CA VAL A 226 1.93 20.60 -2.26
C VAL A 226 1.67 21.82 -3.16
N HIS A 227 0.79 21.70 -4.16
CA HIS A 227 0.64 22.74 -5.19
C HIS A 227 -0.54 23.68 -4.95
N THR A 228 -1.62 23.21 -4.33
CA THR A 228 -2.83 24.02 -4.08
C THR A 228 -2.79 24.61 -2.68
N LEU A 229 -2.65 23.77 -1.65
CA LEU A 229 -2.51 24.25 -0.27
C LEU A 229 -1.12 24.86 -0.01
N ARG A 230 -0.13 24.55 -0.87
CA ARG A 230 1.25 25.09 -0.82
C ARG A 230 1.93 24.85 0.52
N VAL A 231 1.63 23.70 1.15
CA VAL A 231 2.28 23.34 2.42
C VAL A 231 3.76 23.09 2.21
N LYS A 232 4.61 23.67 3.05
CA LYS A 232 6.07 23.57 2.94
C LYS A 232 6.58 22.19 3.30
N HIS A 233 5.99 21.59 4.32
CA HIS A 233 6.41 20.29 4.87
C HIS A 233 5.22 19.37 4.93
N TYR A 234 5.22 18.39 4.04
CA TYR A 234 4.23 17.33 3.89
C TYR A 234 4.92 16.01 3.66
N LEU A 235 4.44 14.96 4.26
CA LEU A 235 4.88 13.60 3.96
C LEU A 235 3.74 12.59 4.09
N ARG A 236 3.86 11.49 3.34
CA ARG A 236 2.88 10.40 3.36
C ARG A 236 3.56 9.03 3.40
N TYR A 237 2.98 8.13 4.18
CA TYR A 237 3.32 6.72 4.19
C TYR A 237 2.05 5.87 4.03
N GLY A 238 1.76 5.42 2.81
CA GLY A 238 0.51 4.73 2.49
C GLY A 238 -0.69 5.69 2.55
N ASP A 239 -1.60 5.41 3.45
CA ASP A 239 -2.79 6.20 3.78
C ASP A 239 -2.61 7.14 4.97
N ASP A 240 -1.49 7.04 5.70
CA ASP A 240 -1.14 7.87 6.86
C ASP A 240 -0.24 9.05 6.40
N PHE A 241 -0.63 10.29 6.65
CA PHE A 241 0.10 11.47 6.22
C PHE A 241 0.20 12.54 7.31
N MET A 242 1.14 13.46 7.12
CA MET A 242 1.35 14.60 8.02
C MET A 242 1.60 15.88 7.23
N ILE A 243 0.92 16.95 7.67
CA ILE A 243 1.14 18.34 7.23
C ILE A 243 1.68 19.13 8.41
N PHE A 244 2.72 19.93 8.19
CA PHE A 244 3.31 20.80 9.21
C PHE A 244 3.05 22.25 8.86
N THR A 245 2.69 23.05 9.87
CA THR A 245 2.31 24.46 9.75
C THR A 245 2.98 25.29 10.83
N ASP A 246 3.04 26.60 10.62
CA ASP A 246 3.64 27.54 11.57
C ASP A 246 2.73 27.78 12.80
N ASP A 247 1.41 27.68 12.63
CA ASP A 247 0.41 27.92 13.68
C ASP A 247 -0.73 26.92 13.62
N HIS A 248 -1.60 26.96 14.64
CA HIS A 248 -2.75 26.05 14.80
C HIS A 248 -3.85 26.32 13.78
N ASP A 249 -4.14 27.58 13.51
CA ASP A 249 -5.28 27.97 12.66
C ASP A 249 -5.01 27.57 11.20
N THR A 250 -3.80 27.78 10.73
CA THR A 250 -3.35 27.23 9.43
C THR A 250 -3.45 25.70 9.37
N ALA A 251 -3.18 24.99 10.47
CA ALA A 251 -3.35 23.53 10.51
C ALA A 251 -4.82 23.13 10.40
N VAL A 252 -5.74 23.88 11.05
CA VAL A 252 -7.19 23.66 10.95
C VAL A 252 -7.68 23.93 9.52
N GLU A 253 -7.29 25.04 8.91
CA GLU A 253 -7.62 25.36 7.51
C GLU A 253 -7.13 24.28 6.54
N CYS A 254 -5.88 23.85 6.67
CA CYS A 254 -5.33 22.75 5.86
C CYS A 254 -6.13 21.46 6.02
N ARG A 255 -6.57 21.13 7.24
CA ARG A 255 -7.38 19.96 7.52
C ARG A 255 -8.75 20.04 6.84
N GLU A 256 -9.47 21.17 6.99
CA GLU A 256 -10.80 21.36 6.41
C GLU A 256 -10.77 21.30 4.87
N HIS A 257 -9.84 21.99 4.24
CA HIS A 257 -9.66 21.94 2.79
C HIS A 257 -9.27 20.57 2.30
N SER A 258 -8.42 19.85 3.04
CA SER A 258 -8.01 18.48 2.69
C SER A 258 -9.16 17.50 2.82
N GLU A 259 -9.98 17.61 3.87
CA GLU A 259 -11.17 16.76 4.09
C GLU A 259 -12.16 16.94 2.94
N ALA A 260 -12.45 18.19 2.55
CA ALA A 260 -13.30 18.49 1.40
C ALA A 260 -12.75 17.89 0.10
N PHE A 261 -11.45 18.05 -0.18
CA PHE A 261 -10.82 17.49 -1.38
C PHE A 261 -10.88 15.95 -1.40
N LEU A 262 -10.56 15.31 -0.27
CA LEU A 262 -10.58 13.84 -0.15
C LEU A 262 -11.98 13.27 -0.39
N ASP A 263 -13.00 13.92 0.16
CA ASP A 263 -14.39 13.52 -0.01
C ASP A 263 -14.89 13.75 -1.45
N GLU A 264 -14.78 14.98 -1.95
CA GLU A 264 -15.33 15.38 -3.24
C GLU A 264 -14.61 14.77 -4.45
N LYS A 265 -13.27 14.65 -4.40
CA LYS A 265 -12.45 14.21 -5.55
C LYS A 265 -12.07 12.74 -5.50
N LEU A 266 -11.94 12.18 -4.30
CA LEU A 266 -11.44 10.82 -4.11
C LEU A 266 -12.43 9.91 -3.38
N SER A 267 -13.57 10.43 -2.93
CA SER A 267 -14.56 9.68 -2.12
C SER A 267 -13.92 8.98 -0.92
N LEU A 268 -12.94 9.63 -0.30
CA LEU A 268 -12.19 9.14 0.86
C LEU A 268 -12.54 9.96 2.10
N HIS A 269 -12.67 9.27 3.24
CA HIS A 269 -12.99 9.92 4.51
C HIS A 269 -11.87 9.72 5.53
N LEU A 270 -11.61 10.72 6.36
CA LEU A 270 -10.63 10.66 7.43
C LEU A 270 -11.08 9.71 8.55
N HIS A 271 -10.11 9.08 9.19
CA HIS A 271 -10.33 8.22 10.34
C HIS A 271 -10.32 9.06 11.62
N SER A 272 -11.48 9.28 12.25
CA SER A 272 -11.69 10.19 13.39
C SER A 272 -10.69 10.07 14.55
N ARG A 273 -10.12 8.87 14.80
CA ARG A 273 -9.12 8.66 15.87
C ARG A 273 -7.72 9.12 15.52
N ASN A 274 -7.40 9.24 14.24
CA ASN A 274 -6.07 9.59 13.75
C ASN A 274 -6.06 10.95 13.04
N ASP A 275 -7.16 11.64 13.03
CA ASP A 275 -7.33 13.01 12.56
C ASP A 275 -7.06 13.96 13.72
N VAL A 276 -5.79 14.38 13.86
CA VAL A 276 -5.33 15.09 15.06
C VAL A 276 -4.34 16.21 14.72
N ILE A 277 -4.53 17.36 15.38
CA ILE A 277 -3.61 18.51 15.32
C ILE A 277 -2.89 18.64 16.66
N PHE A 278 -1.56 18.67 16.63
CA PHE A 278 -0.74 18.82 17.82
C PHE A 278 0.44 19.76 17.62
N PRO A 279 0.90 20.45 18.70
CA PRO A 279 2.15 21.19 18.67
C PRO A 279 3.34 20.28 18.43
N CYS A 280 4.25 20.63 17.52
CA CYS A 280 5.44 19.84 17.18
C CYS A 280 6.34 19.57 18.39
N LYS A 281 6.41 20.49 19.36
CA LYS A 281 7.18 20.33 20.61
C LYS A 281 6.71 19.16 21.49
N LYS A 282 5.46 18.72 21.35
CA LYS A 282 4.94 17.55 22.08
C LYS A 282 5.32 16.21 21.44
N GLY A 283 5.97 16.25 20.28
CA GLY A 283 6.30 15.07 19.50
C GLY A 283 5.10 14.45 18.80
N ALA A 284 5.38 13.53 17.86
CA ALA A 284 4.39 12.89 17.01
C ALA A 284 4.42 11.36 17.15
N LYS A 285 3.24 10.76 17.30
CA LYS A 285 3.07 9.31 17.16
C LYS A 285 2.91 8.99 15.66
N PHE A 286 3.94 8.38 15.05
CA PHE A 286 3.89 8.04 13.64
C PHE A 286 4.65 6.74 13.37
N LEU A 287 4.15 5.89 12.50
CA LEU A 287 4.77 4.65 12.02
C LEU A 287 5.32 3.75 13.14
N GLY A 288 4.60 3.67 14.25
CA GLY A 288 4.99 2.80 15.37
C GLY A 288 5.98 3.42 16.35
N CYS A 289 6.42 4.66 16.12
CA CYS A 289 7.33 5.40 16.97
C CYS A 289 6.66 6.60 17.63
N MET A 290 7.24 7.07 18.73
CA MET A 290 7.07 8.39 19.28
C MET A 290 8.28 9.23 18.88
N LEU A 291 8.05 10.25 18.06
CA LEU A 291 9.09 11.05 17.40
C LEU A 291 9.16 12.44 18.01
N TYR A 292 10.34 12.88 18.34
CA TYR A 292 10.66 14.25 18.76
C TYR A 292 11.75 14.81 17.83
N SER A 293 11.97 16.11 17.87
CA SER A 293 12.99 16.75 17.05
C SER A 293 14.42 16.18 17.25
N HIS A 294 14.74 15.69 18.46
CA HIS A 294 16.09 15.26 18.86
C HIS A 294 16.18 13.80 19.29
N LYS A 295 15.07 13.09 19.43
CA LYS A 295 15.02 11.70 19.88
C LYS A 295 13.79 10.98 19.33
N ARG A 296 13.82 9.65 19.37
CA ARG A 296 12.69 8.80 19.03
C ARG A 296 12.69 7.55 19.88
N TYR A 297 11.52 6.96 20.06
CA TYR A 297 11.32 5.72 20.80
C TYR A 297 10.24 4.88 20.11
N LEU A 298 10.32 3.57 20.24
CA LEU A 298 9.22 2.70 19.87
C LEU A 298 8.01 2.94 20.76
N GLN A 299 6.81 2.88 20.20
CA GLN A 299 5.61 2.89 21.02
C GLN A 299 5.62 1.70 21.98
N LYS A 300 5.19 1.91 23.23
CA LYS A 300 5.19 0.90 24.30
C LYS A 300 4.64 -0.47 23.86
N ARG A 301 3.61 -0.47 23.02
CA ARG A 301 3.04 -1.71 22.46
C ARG A 301 4.05 -2.48 21.60
N ILE A 302 4.84 -1.79 20.76
CA ILE A 302 5.83 -2.42 19.87
C ILE A 302 7.00 -2.91 20.72
N TRP A 303 7.47 -2.10 21.66
CA TRP A 303 8.48 -2.48 22.63
C TRP A 303 8.10 -3.76 23.37
N ASN A 304 6.93 -3.80 24.03
CA ASN A 304 6.47 -4.97 24.77
C ASN A 304 6.29 -6.21 23.86
N ARG A 305 5.86 -6.00 22.62
CA ARG A 305 5.77 -7.08 21.64
C ARG A 305 7.13 -7.63 21.26
N SER A 306 8.14 -6.78 21.13
CA SER A 306 9.51 -7.20 20.84
C SER A 306 10.06 -8.07 21.97
N LEU A 307 9.88 -7.69 23.22
CA LEU A 307 10.28 -8.49 24.38
C LEU A 307 9.54 -9.83 24.45
N GLY A 308 8.21 -9.84 24.24
CA GLY A 308 7.39 -11.03 24.42
C GLY A 308 7.38 -12.01 23.24
N ARG A 309 7.91 -11.63 22.08
CA ARG A 309 7.88 -12.47 20.86
C ARG A 309 9.24 -12.76 20.25
N VAL A 310 10.32 -12.27 20.86
CA VAL A 310 11.68 -12.54 20.38
C VAL A 310 11.98 -14.04 20.47
N ASN A 311 12.51 -14.60 19.37
CA ASN A 311 12.95 -15.99 19.27
C ASN A 311 14.07 -16.11 18.24
N ARG A 312 14.68 -17.30 18.09
CA ARG A 312 15.81 -17.54 17.20
C ARG A 312 15.58 -17.16 15.73
N HIS A 313 14.33 -17.17 15.25
CA HIS A 313 14.00 -16.87 13.86
C HIS A 313 13.81 -15.37 13.59
N ASN A 314 13.50 -14.58 14.60
CA ASN A 314 13.16 -13.16 14.44
C ASN A 314 14.07 -12.20 15.24
N ILE A 315 15.04 -12.72 15.98
CA ILE A 315 15.98 -11.93 16.78
C ILE A 315 16.67 -10.84 15.98
N ALA A 316 17.16 -11.14 14.77
CA ALA A 316 17.84 -10.15 13.92
C ALA A 316 16.91 -8.99 13.55
N SER A 317 15.63 -9.27 13.27
CA SER A 317 14.63 -8.25 12.93
C SER A 317 14.30 -7.36 14.12
N TYR A 318 14.09 -7.94 15.32
CA TYR A 318 13.83 -7.14 16.52
C TYR A 318 15.06 -6.37 16.97
N ASN A 319 16.25 -6.97 16.91
CA ASN A 319 17.50 -6.30 17.23
C ASN A 319 17.71 -5.07 16.32
N GLY A 320 17.58 -5.23 15.01
CA GLY A 320 17.64 -4.12 14.06
C GLY A 320 16.62 -3.02 14.37
N LEU A 321 15.39 -3.39 14.74
CA LEU A 321 14.34 -2.44 15.10
C LEU A 321 14.69 -1.65 16.37
N ILE A 322 15.15 -2.31 17.44
CA ILE A 322 15.50 -1.71 18.71
C ILE A 322 16.71 -0.77 18.54
N HIS A 323 17.78 -1.24 17.92
CA HIS A 323 18.98 -0.43 17.66
C HIS A 323 18.72 0.80 16.79
N ALA A 324 17.72 0.73 15.89
CA ALA A 324 17.36 1.86 15.03
C ALA A 324 16.59 2.96 15.76
N HIS A 325 15.88 2.64 16.85
CA HIS A 325 14.87 3.55 17.41
C HIS A 325 14.99 3.84 18.90
N GLU A 326 15.78 3.06 19.65
CA GLU A 326 15.91 3.19 21.11
C GLU A 326 17.25 3.79 21.52
N ASP A 327 17.31 4.30 22.76
CA ASP A 327 18.52 4.77 23.37
C ASP A 327 19.44 3.61 23.85
N ARG A 328 20.66 3.94 24.25
CA ARG A 328 21.65 2.95 24.66
C ARG A 328 21.21 2.07 25.84
N ASP A 329 20.47 2.64 26.78
CA ASP A 329 20.06 1.91 27.98
C ASP A 329 18.95 0.92 27.64
N SER A 330 17.99 1.31 26.80
CA SER A 330 16.96 0.43 26.25
C SER A 330 17.55 -0.68 25.40
N VAL A 331 18.57 -0.38 24.57
CA VAL A 331 19.30 -1.39 23.78
C VAL A 331 19.98 -2.40 24.70
N ARG A 332 20.74 -1.96 25.72
CA ARG A 332 21.38 -2.84 26.70
C ARG A 332 20.38 -3.73 27.43
N TYR A 333 19.25 -3.17 27.83
CA TYR A 333 18.17 -3.94 28.45
C TYR A 333 17.65 -5.03 27.53
N PHE A 334 17.44 -4.71 26.25
CA PHE A 334 16.97 -5.68 25.27
C PHE A 334 18.00 -6.78 25.02
N ASP A 335 19.29 -6.45 24.90
CA ASP A 335 20.39 -7.42 24.74
C ASP A 335 20.48 -8.37 25.96
N TRP A 336 20.33 -7.82 27.17
CA TRP A 336 20.27 -8.62 28.39
C TRP A 336 19.03 -9.54 28.42
N HIS A 337 17.88 -9.04 28.00
CA HIS A 337 16.67 -9.84 27.88
C HIS A 337 16.85 -11.00 26.89
N ILE A 338 17.44 -10.75 25.72
CA ILE A 338 17.79 -11.78 24.74
C ILE A 338 18.70 -12.85 25.37
N PHE A 339 19.76 -12.40 26.06
CA PHE A 339 20.70 -13.32 26.71
C PHE A 339 19.97 -14.27 27.68
N ASN A 340 19.07 -13.77 28.49
CA ASN A 340 18.32 -14.60 29.44
C ASN A 340 17.36 -15.56 28.70
N VAL A 341 16.57 -15.08 27.73
CA VAL A 341 15.60 -15.91 26.99
C VAL A 341 16.26 -17.06 26.23
N PHE A 342 17.54 -16.95 25.85
CA PHE A 342 18.22 -17.99 25.08
C PHE A 342 19.20 -18.86 25.91
N ASN A 343 19.43 -18.52 27.17
CA ASN A 343 20.24 -19.32 28.10
C ASN A 343 19.40 -20.03 29.17
N GLU A 344 18.09 -19.77 29.23
CA GLU A 344 17.10 -20.62 29.93
C GLU A 344 16.63 -21.76 29.00
#